data_8d6f580f0a824bb263ef3f32b7d2e936
#
_entry.id   8d6f580f0a824bb263ef3f32b7d2e936
#
_cell.length_a   1.000
_cell.length_b   1.000
_cell.length_c   1.000
_cell.angle_alpha   90.00
_cell.angle_beta   90.00
_cell.angle_gamma   90.00
#
_symmetry.space_group_name_H-M   'P 1'
#
loop_
_entity.id
_entity.type
_entity.pdbx_description
1 polymer ?
#
loop_
_entity_poly.entity_id
_entity_poly.type
_entity_poly.pdbx_seq_one_letter_code
_entity_poly.pdbx_strand_id
1 'polypeptide(L)'
;KLLEQMEHGMKLELAEWSSTIEVGVPTIDAQHRQLFELAASFRGNGDQIRVLKSLAMLTEYVKVHLHEEEELMAACHYSGLEAHRLLHADFRQMLYELLENAKQMTLDEIAEEVKFLINGWFYNHILVADFAYMPSVRAKFGSTPKPT
;
A
#
# COMPACT_ATOMS: atom_id res chain seq x y z
N LYS A 1 4.79 13.56 -9.75
CA LYS A 1 4.68 12.42 -8.88
C LYS A 1 3.84 12.76 -7.68
N LEU A 2 3.84 11.95 -6.65
CA LEU A 2 2.88 12.13 -5.56
C LEU A 2 2.95 13.52 -4.92
N LEU A 3 4.17 13.98 -4.61
CA LEU A 3 4.35 15.32 -4.04
C LEU A 3 3.90 16.41 -5.00
N GLU A 4 4.21 16.26 -6.28
CA GLU A 4 3.80 17.21 -7.31
C GLU A 4 2.29 17.27 -7.42
N GLN A 5 1.61 16.11 -7.36
CA GLN A 5 0.16 16.05 -7.38
C GLN A 5 -0.44 16.80 -6.20
N MET A 6 0.14 16.67 -5.01
CA MET A 6 -0.32 17.38 -3.83
C MET A 6 -0.11 18.88 -3.97
N GLU A 7 1.01 19.32 -4.54
CA GLU A 7 1.28 20.73 -4.79
C GLU A 7 0.30 21.35 -5.77
N HIS A 8 -0.25 20.54 -6.69
CA HIS A 8 -1.24 20.98 -7.66
C HIS A 8 -2.68 20.87 -7.16
N GLY A 9 -2.86 20.72 -5.86
CA GLY A 9 -4.18 20.78 -5.24
C GLY A 9 -4.85 19.43 -5.00
N MET A 10 -4.24 18.34 -5.40
CA MET A 10 -4.75 17.01 -5.03
C MET A 10 -4.30 16.69 -3.62
N LYS A 11 -5.21 16.79 -2.67
CA LYS A 11 -4.90 16.46 -1.28
C LYS A 11 -5.16 14.99 -1.03
N LEU A 12 -4.10 14.27 -0.69
CA LEU A 12 -4.24 12.94 -0.14
C LEU A 12 -4.37 13.06 1.37
N GLU A 13 -5.34 12.38 1.93
CA GLU A 13 -5.49 12.29 3.36
C GLU A 13 -4.41 11.35 3.89
N LEU A 14 -3.57 11.86 4.79
CA LEU A 14 -2.54 11.05 5.42
C LEU A 14 -3.10 10.43 6.68
N ALA A 15 -3.11 9.11 6.75
CA ALA A 15 -3.69 8.40 7.88
C ALA A 15 -2.93 7.12 8.18
N GLU A 16 -3.01 6.72 9.44
CA GLU A 16 -2.41 5.47 9.90
C GLU A 16 -3.43 4.34 9.82
N TRP A 17 -2.92 3.10 9.86
CA TRP A 17 -3.80 1.94 9.87
C TRP A 17 -4.67 1.93 11.13
N SER A 18 -5.93 1.56 10.95
CA SER A 18 -6.85 1.29 12.05
C SER A 18 -7.86 0.24 11.58
N SER A 19 -8.63 -0.31 12.51
CA SER A 19 -9.62 -1.32 12.19
C SER A 19 -10.72 -0.80 11.25
N THR A 20 -10.86 0.52 11.14
CA THR A 20 -11.87 1.12 10.25
C THR A 20 -11.58 0.89 8.78
N ILE A 21 -10.33 0.54 8.43
CA ILE A 21 -9.97 0.26 7.03
C ILE A 21 -9.80 -1.24 6.76
N GLU A 22 -10.24 -2.09 7.66
CA GLU A 22 -10.25 -3.53 7.41
C GLU A 22 -11.20 -3.88 6.27
N VAL A 23 -10.74 -4.75 5.36
CA VAL A 23 -11.57 -5.20 4.23
C VAL A 23 -12.34 -6.48 4.57
N GLY A 24 -12.09 -7.08 5.72
CA GLY A 24 -12.78 -8.28 6.17
C GLY A 24 -12.15 -9.59 5.72
N VAL A 25 -10.95 -9.54 5.14
CA VAL A 25 -10.15 -10.72 4.78
C VAL A 25 -8.94 -10.72 5.70
N PRO A 26 -8.87 -11.61 6.69
CA PRO A 26 -7.84 -11.55 7.73
C PRO A 26 -6.41 -11.49 7.21
N THR A 27 -6.09 -12.27 6.16
CA THR A 27 -4.74 -12.26 5.59
C THR A 27 -4.41 -10.92 4.93
N ILE A 28 -5.36 -10.35 4.21
CA ILE A 28 -5.16 -9.05 3.56
C ILE A 28 -5.06 -7.94 4.62
N ASP A 29 -5.92 -7.98 5.63
CA ASP A 29 -5.90 -6.98 6.70
C ASP A 29 -4.57 -7.02 7.47
N ALA A 30 -4.04 -8.21 7.73
CA ALA A 30 -2.74 -8.37 8.37
C ALA A 30 -1.62 -7.81 7.50
N GLN A 31 -1.67 -8.03 6.20
CA GLN A 31 -0.69 -7.49 5.25
C GLN A 31 -0.74 -5.97 5.20
N HIS A 32 -1.95 -5.39 5.16
CA HIS A 32 -2.11 -3.94 5.20
C HIS A 32 -1.49 -3.36 6.47
N ARG A 33 -1.83 -3.93 7.61
CA ARG A 33 -1.30 -3.48 8.89
C ARG A 33 0.23 -3.51 8.90
N GLN A 34 0.82 -4.60 8.40
CA GLN A 34 2.27 -4.75 8.35
C GLN A 34 2.91 -3.68 7.46
N LEU A 35 2.28 -3.31 6.35
CA LEU A 35 2.78 -2.26 5.49
C LEU A 35 2.84 -0.91 6.19
N PHE A 36 1.79 -0.56 6.95
CA PHE A 36 1.79 0.68 7.73
C PHE A 36 2.86 0.67 8.82
N GLU A 37 3.07 -0.48 9.47
CA GLU A 37 4.11 -0.61 10.48
C GLU A 37 5.52 -0.46 9.88
N LEU A 38 5.75 -1.07 8.71
CA LEU A 38 7.02 -0.93 8.01
C LEU A 38 7.27 0.53 7.61
N ALA A 39 6.24 1.20 7.09
CA ALA A 39 6.36 2.60 6.70
C ALA A 39 6.68 3.49 7.90
N ALA A 40 6.10 3.20 9.05
CA ALA A 40 6.34 3.98 10.26
C ALA A 40 7.77 3.85 10.79
N SER A 41 8.53 2.84 10.33
CA SER A 41 9.92 2.66 10.73
C SER A 41 10.89 3.64 10.05
N PHE A 42 10.44 4.32 9.00
CA PHE A 42 11.26 5.31 8.29
C PHE A 42 11.14 6.67 8.99
N ARG A 43 12.23 7.14 9.61
CA ARG A 43 12.19 8.32 10.49
C ARG A 43 13.21 9.38 10.16
N GLY A 44 13.85 9.30 9.00
CA GLY A 44 14.80 10.32 8.61
C GLY A 44 16.15 10.27 9.35
N ASN A 45 16.41 9.20 10.09
CA ASN A 45 17.66 9.03 10.82
C ASN A 45 18.18 7.60 10.63
N GLY A 46 19.40 7.38 11.11
CA GLY A 46 20.03 6.08 11.08
C GLY A 46 21.07 5.94 9.97
N ASP A 47 21.41 4.69 9.67
CA ASP A 47 22.41 4.34 8.66
C ASP A 47 21.77 4.26 7.28
N GLN A 48 22.35 4.93 6.31
CA GLN A 48 21.83 4.94 4.93
C GLN A 48 21.70 3.52 4.36
N ILE A 49 22.68 2.64 4.60
CA ILE A 49 22.61 1.26 4.10
C ILE A 49 21.42 0.53 4.69
N ARG A 50 21.17 0.72 5.97
CA ARG A 50 20.04 0.09 6.66
C ARG A 50 18.72 0.60 6.12
N VAL A 51 18.61 1.91 5.89
CA VAL A 51 17.40 2.50 5.33
C VAL A 51 17.13 1.99 3.92
N LEU A 52 18.18 1.88 3.09
CA LEU A 52 18.02 1.33 1.74
C LEU A 52 17.59 -0.13 1.76
N LYS A 53 18.12 -0.93 2.68
CA LYS A 53 17.68 -2.33 2.86
C LYS A 53 16.21 -2.40 3.29
N SER A 54 15.81 -1.54 4.22
CA SER A 54 14.41 -1.48 4.67
C SER A 54 13.48 -1.07 3.53
N LEU A 55 13.92 -0.15 2.68
CA LEU A 55 13.14 0.25 1.52
C LEU A 55 12.98 -0.89 0.52
N ALA A 56 14.04 -1.67 0.29
CA ALA A 56 13.98 -2.83 -0.58
C ALA A 56 13.03 -3.90 0.00
N MET A 57 13.05 -4.10 1.31
CA MET A 57 12.13 -5.03 1.99
C MET A 57 10.68 -4.57 1.87
N LEU A 58 10.44 -3.28 2.04
CA LEU A 58 9.10 -2.72 1.88
C LEU A 58 8.59 -2.94 0.45
N THR A 59 9.43 -2.67 -0.53
CA THR A 59 9.09 -2.84 -1.94
C THR A 59 8.73 -4.29 -2.25
N GLU A 60 9.53 -5.23 -1.75
CA GLU A 60 9.27 -6.66 -1.96
C GLU A 60 7.98 -7.11 -1.28
N TYR A 61 7.75 -6.64 -0.06
CA TYR A 61 6.52 -6.96 0.67
C TYR A 61 5.28 -6.45 -0.06
N VAL A 62 5.35 -5.23 -0.59
CA VAL A 62 4.26 -4.66 -1.39
C VAL A 62 3.97 -5.52 -2.61
N LYS A 63 5.01 -5.96 -3.33
CA LYS A 63 4.83 -6.79 -4.53
C LYS A 63 4.08 -8.09 -4.22
N VAL A 64 4.46 -8.75 -3.13
CA VAL A 64 3.79 -10.00 -2.70
C VAL A 64 2.34 -9.72 -2.33
N HIS A 65 2.09 -8.67 -1.56
CA HIS A 65 0.74 -8.29 -1.14
C HIS A 65 -0.17 -7.99 -2.34
N LEU A 66 0.30 -7.18 -3.28
CA LEU A 66 -0.49 -6.82 -4.45
C LEU A 66 -0.83 -8.05 -5.30
N HIS A 67 0.11 -8.97 -5.43
CA HIS A 67 -0.11 -10.21 -6.18
C HIS A 67 -1.18 -11.07 -5.50
N GLU A 68 -1.10 -11.26 -4.19
CA GLU A 68 -2.07 -12.06 -3.45
C GLU A 68 -3.47 -11.45 -3.51
N GLU A 69 -3.56 -10.14 -3.45
CA GLU A 69 -4.83 -9.44 -3.56
C GLU A 69 -5.44 -9.62 -4.96
N GLU A 70 -4.61 -9.53 -6.00
CA GLU A 70 -5.08 -9.75 -7.37
C GLU A 70 -5.56 -11.19 -7.56
N GLU A 71 -4.90 -12.17 -6.94
CA GLU A 71 -5.38 -13.55 -6.97
C GLU A 71 -6.73 -13.72 -6.26
N LEU A 72 -6.91 -13.03 -5.14
CA LEU A 72 -8.19 -13.04 -4.43
C LEU A 72 -9.30 -12.47 -5.29
N MET A 73 -9.07 -11.34 -5.93
CA MET A 73 -10.05 -10.73 -6.82
C MET A 73 -10.39 -11.61 -8.01
N ALA A 74 -9.39 -12.29 -8.58
CA ALA A 74 -9.61 -13.23 -9.68
C ALA A 74 -10.46 -14.42 -9.23
N ALA A 75 -10.19 -14.96 -8.04
CA ALA A 75 -10.96 -16.07 -7.47
C ALA A 75 -12.42 -15.69 -7.22
N CYS A 76 -12.71 -14.43 -6.95
CA CYS A 76 -14.06 -13.92 -6.72
C CYS A 76 -14.76 -13.46 -8.00
N HIS A 77 -14.09 -13.54 -9.14
CA HIS A 77 -14.60 -13.00 -10.42
C HIS A 77 -14.97 -11.53 -10.31
N TYR A 78 -14.17 -10.75 -9.60
CA TYR A 78 -14.44 -9.33 -9.41
C TYR A 78 -14.36 -8.59 -10.75
N SER A 79 -15.44 -7.91 -11.14
CA SER A 79 -15.54 -7.24 -12.43
C SER A 79 -14.56 -6.08 -12.60
N GLY A 80 -14.12 -5.47 -11.49
CA GLY A 80 -13.16 -4.36 -11.50
C GLY A 80 -11.69 -4.79 -11.45
N LEU A 81 -11.39 -6.07 -11.63
CA LEU A 81 -10.02 -6.59 -11.48
C LEU A 81 -9.02 -5.87 -12.38
N GLU A 82 -9.33 -5.69 -13.66
CA GLU A 82 -8.36 -5.07 -14.58
C GLU A 82 -8.07 -3.62 -14.23
N ALA A 83 -9.10 -2.85 -13.85
CA ALA A 83 -8.90 -1.48 -13.39
C ALA A 83 -8.07 -1.44 -12.12
N HIS A 84 -8.30 -2.39 -11.20
CA HIS A 84 -7.55 -2.49 -9.95
C HIS A 84 -6.09 -2.83 -10.22
N ARG A 85 -5.83 -3.75 -11.18
CA ARG A 85 -4.45 -4.09 -11.59
C ARG A 85 -3.69 -2.88 -12.11
N LEU A 86 -4.36 -1.98 -12.83
CA LEU A 86 -3.72 -0.77 -13.33
C LEU A 86 -3.31 0.15 -12.19
N LEU A 87 -4.14 0.26 -11.15
CA LEU A 87 -3.77 1.02 -9.95
C LEU A 87 -2.55 0.40 -9.27
N HIS A 88 -2.50 -0.92 -9.17
CA HIS A 88 -1.36 -1.63 -8.61
C HIS A 88 -0.09 -1.40 -9.44
N ALA A 89 -0.20 -1.39 -10.75
CA ALA A 89 0.95 -1.13 -11.63
C ALA A 89 1.50 0.28 -11.40
N ASP A 90 0.63 1.27 -11.23
CA ASP A 90 1.05 2.64 -10.93
C ASP A 90 1.80 2.69 -9.60
N PHE A 91 1.30 1.99 -8.59
CA PHE A 91 1.94 1.98 -7.28
C PHE A 91 3.31 1.30 -7.32
N ARG A 92 3.40 0.15 -8.01
CA ARG A 92 4.69 -0.52 -8.21
C ARG A 92 5.70 0.40 -8.87
N GLN A 93 5.26 1.17 -9.86
CA GLN A 93 6.14 2.11 -10.57
C GLN A 93 6.63 3.22 -9.65
N MET A 94 5.76 3.76 -8.81
CA MET A 94 6.14 4.79 -7.85
C MET A 94 7.18 4.28 -6.84
N LEU A 95 6.98 3.05 -6.35
CA LEU A 95 7.94 2.43 -5.43
C LEU A 95 9.28 2.16 -6.11
N TYR A 96 9.24 1.68 -7.35
CA TYR A 96 10.45 1.41 -8.12
C TYR A 96 11.26 2.69 -8.32
N GLU A 97 10.58 3.78 -8.68
CA GLU A 97 11.25 5.07 -8.86
C GLU A 97 11.88 5.57 -7.55
N LEU A 98 11.16 5.41 -6.44
CA LEU A 98 11.71 5.77 -5.15
C LEU A 98 12.97 4.96 -4.83
N LEU A 99 12.90 3.64 -5.05
CA LEU A 99 14.05 2.77 -4.78
C LEU A 99 15.26 3.16 -5.64
N GLU A 100 15.05 3.47 -6.90
CA GLU A 100 16.13 3.90 -7.79
C GLU A 100 16.77 5.23 -7.37
N ASN A 101 15.94 6.16 -6.91
CA ASN A 101 16.41 7.50 -6.57
C ASN A 101 16.91 7.62 -5.13
N ALA A 102 16.65 6.62 -4.31
CA ALA A 102 16.91 6.69 -2.87
C ALA A 102 18.37 6.95 -2.51
N LYS A 103 19.32 6.46 -3.32
CA LYS A 103 20.74 6.67 -3.07
C LYS A 103 21.15 8.15 -3.13
N GLN A 104 20.38 8.95 -3.85
CA GLN A 104 20.65 10.37 -4.05
C GLN A 104 19.75 11.24 -3.16
N MET A 105 18.97 10.63 -2.29
CA MET A 105 18.05 11.32 -1.41
C MET A 105 18.57 11.33 0.02
N THR A 106 18.19 12.36 0.77
CA THR A 106 18.43 12.36 2.21
C THR A 106 17.51 11.36 2.89
N LEU A 107 17.85 10.95 4.11
CA LEU A 107 17.01 10.03 4.86
C LEU A 107 15.64 10.66 5.17
N ASP A 108 15.60 11.98 5.41
CA ASP A 108 14.34 12.70 5.60
C ASP A 108 13.48 12.66 4.34
N GLU A 109 14.09 12.85 3.18
CA GLU A 109 13.37 12.78 1.91
C GLU A 109 12.79 11.40 1.66
N ILE A 110 13.55 10.34 1.96
CA ILE A 110 13.07 8.96 1.83
C ILE A 110 11.89 8.73 2.77
N ALA A 111 12.02 9.12 4.03
CA ALA A 111 10.96 8.94 5.02
C ALA A 111 9.68 9.66 4.61
N GLU A 112 9.80 10.89 4.11
CA GLU A 112 8.67 11.68 3.66
C GLU A 112 7.98 11.03 2.46
N GLU A 113 8.75 10.53 1.49
CA GLU A 113 8.21 9.88 0.32
C GLU A 113 7.49 8.57 0.67
N VAL A 114 8.07 7.76 1.58
CA VAL A 114 7.43 6.55 2.07
C VAL A 114 6.09 6.88 2.74
N LYS A 115 6.07 7.94 3.53
CA LYS A 115 4.86 8.39 4.20
C LYS A 115 3.76 8.75 3.20
N PHE A 116 4.09 9.51 2.15
CA PHE A 116 3.09 9.86 1.14
C PHE A 116 2.62 8.65 0.35
N LEU A 117 3.51 7.69 0.08
CA LEU A 117 3.14 6.47 -0.64
C LEU A 117 2.23 5.58 0.20
N ILE A 118 2.55 5.33 1.45
CA ILE A 118 1.81 4.38 2.28
C ILE A 118 0.65 5.05 3.02
N ASN A 119 0.94 6.10 3.79
CA ASN A 119 -0.10 6.74 4.59
C ASN A 119 -1.03 7.64 3.74
N GLY A 120 -0.61 8.01 2.54
CA GLY A 120 -1.43 8.79 1.60
C GLY A 120 -2.01 7.89 0.52
N TRP A 121 -1.21 7.56 -0.51
CA TRP A 121 -1.73 6.84 -1.69
C TRP A 121 -2.33 5.49 -1.32
N PHE A 122 -1.58 4.66 -0.59
CA PHE A 122 -2.03 3.30 -0.27
C PHE A 122 -3.25 3.31 0.65
N TYR A 123 -3.26 4.19 1.65
CA TYR A 123 -4.42 4.35 2.53
C TYR A 123 -5.68 4.67 1.72
N ASN A 124 -5.60 5.65 0.83
CA ASN A 124 -6.74 6.05 0.01
C ASN A 124 -7.13 4.94 -0.98
N HIS A 125 -6.15 4.18 -1.48
CA HIS A 125 -6.40 3.03 -2.34
C HIS A 125 -7.25 1.97 -1.62
N ILE A 126 -6.95 1.69 -0.35
CA ILE A 126 -7.73 0.74 0.44
C ILE A 126 -9.19 1.21 0.53
N LEU A 127 -9.41 2.47 0.88
CA LEU A 127 -10.75 3.01 1.06
C LEU A 127 -11.58 3.00 -0.23
N VAL A 128 -10.96 3.26 -1.36
CA VAL A 128 -11.68 3.38 -2.62
C VAL A 128 -11.67 2.06 -3.39
N ALA A 129 -10.49 1.51 -3.65
CA ALA A 129 -10.34 0.37 -4.54
C ALA A 129 -10.52 -0.97 -3.84
N ASP A 130 -9.92 -1.15 -2.67
CA ASP A 130 -10.01 -2.42 -1.97
C ASP A 130 -11.41 -2.64 -1.40
N PHE A 131 -12.01 -1.61 -0.85
CA PHE A 131 -13.39 -1.69 -0.35
C PHE A 131 -14.36 -2.07 -1.47
N ALA A 132 -14.06 -1.70 -2.73
CA ALA A 132 -14.95 -1.99 -3.86
C ALA A 132 -15.06 -3.49 -4.16
N TYR A 133 -14.06 -4.30 -3.83
CA TYR A 133 -14.14 -5.74 -4.09
C TYR A 133 -14.79 -6.54 -2.93
N MET A 134 -15.00 -5.91 -1.77
CA MET A 134 -15.54 -6.61 -0.59
C MET A 134 -16.87 -7.36 -0.85
N PRO A 135 -17.84 -6.77 -1.57
CA PRO A 135 -19.07 -7.52 -1.86
C PRO A 135 -18.83 -8.79 -2.67
N SER A 136 -17.87 -8.76 -3.61
CA SER A 136 -17.53 -9.95 -4.42
C SER A 136 -16.89 -11.04 -3.56
N VAL A 137 -16.04 -10.66 -2.61
CA VAL A 137 -15.45 -11.62 -1.66
C VAL A 137 -16.55 -12.25 -0.80
N ARG A 138 -17.46 -11.46 -0.28
CA ARG A 138 -18.58 -11.97 0.53
C ARG A 138 -19.46 -12.91 -0.27
N ALA A 139 -19.75 -12.57 -1.52
CA ALA A 139 -20.57 -13.41 -2.38
C ALA A 139 -19.94 -14.78 -2.64
N LYS A 140 -18.60 -14.83 -2.76
CA LYS A 140 -17.88 -16.07 -3.03
C LYS A 140 -17.61 -16.89 -1.78
N PHE A 141 -17.13 -16.25 -0.70
CA PHE A 141 -16.64 -16.93 0.49
C PHE A 141 -17.54 -16.77 1.72
N GLY A 142 -18.58 -15.96 1.62
CA GLY A 142 -19.43 -15.62 2.77
C GLY A 142 -18.72 -14.64 3.70
N SER A 143 -19.29 -14.48 4.91
CA SER A 143 -18.67 -13.63 5.92
C SER A 143 -17.43 -14.32 6.45
N THR A 144 -16.25 -13.69 6.26
CA THR A 144 -15.02 -14.24 6.81
C THR A 144 -15.01 -14.01 8.33
N PRO A 145 -14.69 -15.04 9.15
CA PRO A 145 -14.59 -14.81 10.58
C PRO A 145 -13.45 -13.85 10.90
N LYS A 146 -13.72 -12.93 11.83
CA LYS A 146 -12.66 -12.03 12.30
C LYS A 146 -11.65 -12.84 13.10
N PRO A 147 -10.36 -12.52 13.01
CA PRO A 147 -9.37 -13.16 13.87
C PRO A 147 -9.69 -12.83 15.31
N THR A 148 -9.68 -13.85 16.15
CA THR A 148 -9.88 -13.71 17.57
C THR A 148 -8.56 -13.37 18.28
#